data_1c989dae412c05257886152f5256675b
#
_entry.id   1c989dae412c05257886152f5256675b
#
_cell.length_a   1.000
_cell.length_b   1.000
_cell.length_c   1.000
_cell.angle_alpha   90.00
_cell.angle_beta   90.00
_cell.angle_gamma   90.00
#
_symmetry.space_group_name_H-M   'P 1'
#
loop_
_entity.id
_entity.type
_entity.pdbx_description
1 polymer ?
#
loop_
_entity_poly.entity_id
_entity_poly.type
_entity_poly.pdbx_seq_one_letter_code
_entity_poly.pdbx_strand_id
1 'polypeptide(L)'
;MVYRTGTVPQRISTSFIEDRLKAEANQGDIASVTALSFGIEGHVFYVINLPALSLSFAYDAQTKQWFQWGTQTTAQAEPQIWQSGTCSGQGDALWAGSWNDGRLFLIDETNHSDDGVPIRVVIAGARWIEEGVERANNLAIQMVRGVATSVVPDPLIQMRWSEDGGRTWTTWTQGALGQIGGYRWKASWHSLGLIKQPGREFEFAISDAVNVTLESATINPPRR
;
A
#
# COMPACT_ATOMS: atom_id res chain seq x y z
N MET A 1 1.16 18.83 13.32
CA MET A 1 1.44 17.63 14.15
C MET A 1 0.13 16.95 14.49
N VAL A 2 0.09 15.61 14.46
CA VAL A 2 -1.09 14.82 14.81
C VAL A 2 -0.81 14.09 16.12
N TYR A 3 -1.80 14.13 17.02
CA TYR A 3 -1.72 13.48 18.33
C TYR A 3 -2.90 12.54 18.52
N ARG A 4 -2.63 11.35 19.04
CA ARG A 4 -3.66 10.47 19.59
C ARG A 4 -4.00 10.98 21.00
N THR A 5 -5.27 11.22 21.26
CA THR A 5 -5.74 11.60 22.59
C THR A 5 -5.93 10.36 23.45
N GLY A 6 -5.62 10.47 24.73
CA GLY A 6 -5.77 9.47 25.78
C GLY A 6 -5.51 10.16 27.12
N THR A 7 -5.15 9.43 28.15
CA THR A 7 -4.75 10.01 29.45
C THR A 7 -3.55 10.95 29.27
N VAL A 8 -2.64 10.61 28.38
CA VAL A 8 -1.52 11.47 27.96
C VAL A 8 -1.55 11.56 26.43
N PRO A 9 -1.59 12.77 25.84
CA PRO A 9 -1.51 12.94 24.39
C PRO A 9 -0.20 12.37 23.84
N GLN A 10 -0.28 11.47 22.86
CA GLN A 10 0.87 10.86 22.21
C GLN A 10 0.96 11.35 20.76
N ARG A 11 2.12 11.92 20.37
CA ARG A 11 2.38 12.28 18.98
C ARG A 11 2.46 11.01 18.13
N ILE A 12 1.67 10.97 17.06
CA ILE A 12 1.64 9.85 16.11
C ILE A 12 2.17 10.25 14.73
N SER A 13 2.22 11.56 14.42
CA SER A 13 2.75 12.04 13.15
C SER A 13 4.27 11.82 13.04
N THR A 14 4.71 11.34 11.88
CA THR A 14 6.11 11.34 11.47
C THR A 14 6.48 12.69 10.85
N SER A 15 7.78 12.98 10.69
CA SER A 15 8.24 14.18 9.97
C SER A 15 7.67 14.25 8.55
N PHE A 16 7.57 13.12 7.86
CA PHE A 16 6.97 13.05 6.52
C PHE A 16 5.51 13.53 6.53
N ILE A 17 4.67 13.04 7.45
CA ILE A 17 3.26 13.47 7.57
C ILE A 17 3.17 14.96 7.91
N GLU A 18 4.04 15.47 8.79
CA GLU A 18 4.05 16.88 9.17
C GLU A 18 4.43 17.80 8.01
N ASP A 19 5.36 17.37 7.17
CA ASP A 19 5.75 18.12 5.98
C ASP A 19 4.61 18.14 4.94
N ARG A 20 3.84 17.06 4.80
CA ARG A 20 2.62 17.03 3.97
C ARG A 20 1.54 17.96 4.51
N LEU A 21 1.32 17.97 5.83
CA LEU A 21 0.38 18.91 6.45
C LEU A 21 0.78 20.39 6.27
N LYS A 22 2.09 20.70 6.35
CA LYS A 22 2.58 22.04 6.05
C LYS A 22 2.38 22.40 4.57
N ALA A 23 2.66 21.45 3.67
CA ALA A 23 2.46 21.65 2.24
C ALA A 23 0.98 21.89 1.91
N GLU A 24 0.06 21.15 2.51
CA GLU A 24 -1.38 21.35 2.39
C GLU A 24 -1.78 22.75 2.85
N ALA A 25 -1.32 23.19 4.02
CA ALA A 25 -1.60 24.52 4.55
C ALA A 25 -1.03 25.67 3.69
N ASN A 26 0.05 25.42 2.94
CA ASN A 26 0.65 26.39 2.03
C ASN A 26 -0.02 26.45 0.66
N GLN A 27 -0.65 25.36 0.19
CA GLN A 27 -1.25 25.26 -1.15
C GLN A 27 -2.76 25.43 -1.14
N GLY A 28 -3.42 25.19 0.00
CA GLY A 28 -4.85 25.24 0.14
C GLY A 28 -5.32 25.79 1.48
N ASP A 29 -6.62 25.63 1.74
CA ASP A 29 -7.22 25.97 3.02
C ASP A 29 -7.16 24.76 3.96
N ILE A 30 -6.48 24.90 5.08
CA ILE A 30 -6.42 23.85 6.12
C ILE A 30 -7.81 23.48 6.65
N ALA A 31 -8.80 24.34 6.51
CA ALA A 31 -10.19 24.07 6.89
C ALA A 31 -10.87 23.04 5.96
N SER A 32 -10.32 22.78 4.77
CA SER A 32 -10.80 21.75 3.86
C SER A 32 -10.32 20.36 4.22
N VAL A 33 -9.34 20.24 5.10
CA VAL A 33 -8.81 18.96 5.58
C VAL A 33 -9.91 18.21 6.35
N THR A 34 -10.19 16.98 5.95
CA THR A 34 -11.12 16.11 6.66
C THR A 34 -10.41 14.95 7.31
N ALA A 35 -10.96 14.45 8.39
CA ALA A 35 -10.44 13.26 9.06
C ALA A 35 -11.58 12.40 9.57
N LEU A 36 -11.38 11.10 9.52
CA LEU A 36 -12.33 10.11 9.97
C LEU A 36 -11.62 8.94 10.67
N SER A 37 -12.34 8.21 11.50
CA SER A 37 -11.81 7.01 12.14
C SER A 37 -12.84 5.90 12.14
N PHE A 38 -12.38 4.67 11.94
CA PHE A 38 -13.22 3.48 11.95
C PHE A 38 -12.40 2.25 12.35
N GLY A 39 -13.12 1.19 12.75
CA GLY A 39 -12.54 -0.11 13.05
C GLY A 39 -12.94 -1.15 12.02
N ILE A 40 -11.99 -1.97 11.59
CA ILE A 40 -12.20 -3.13 10.72
C ILE A 40 -11.17 -4.21 11.06
N GLU A 41 -11.59 -5.48 11.11
CA GLU A 41 -10.73 -6.65 11.43
C GLU A 41 -9.86 -6.49 12.70
N GLY A 42 -10.36 -5.79 13.71
CA GLY A 42 -9.62 -5.54 14.96
C GLY A 42 -8.57 -4.42 14.86
N HIS A 43 -8.40 -3.81 13.69
CA HIS A 43 -7.60 -2.61 13.50
C HIS A 43 -8.45 -1.36 13.65
N VAL A 44 -7.87 -0.30 14.18
CA VAL A 44 -8.49 1.03 14.24
C VAL A 44 -7.69 1.98 13.37
N PHE A 45 -8.31 2.45 12.31
CA PHE A 45 -7.72 3.38 11.37
C PHE A 45 -8.15 4.81 11.67
N TYR A 46 -7.21 5.73 11.55
CA TYR A 46 -7.44 7.17 11.48
C TYR A 46 -6.98 7.63 10.11
N VAL A 47 -7.91 8.13 9.31
CA VAL A 47 -7.63 8.60 7.95
C VAL A 47 -7.71 10.11 7.91
N ILE A 48 -6.72 10.74 7.27
CA ILE A 48 -6.69 12.18 7.01
C ILE A 48 -6.64 12.42 5.51
N ASN A 49 -7.54 13.26 5.02
CA ASN A 49 -7.63 13.68 3.62
C ASN A 49 -7.08 15.09 3.46
N LEU A 50 -6.17 15.26 2.51
CA LEU A 50 -5.47 16.49 2.18
C LEU A 50 -5.88 16.92 0.75
N PRO A 51 -6.96 17.71 0.60
CA PRO A 51 -7.53 18.01 -0.72
C PRO A 51 -6.62 18.79 -1.65
N ALA A 52 -5.86 19.78 -1.15
CA ALA A 52 -4.98 20.59 -1.99
C ALA A 52 -3.83 19.77 -2.59
N LEU A 53 -3.36 18.75 -1.88
CA LEU A 53 -2.33 17.83 -2.37
C LEU A 53 -2.92 16.62 -3.12
N SER A 54 -4.24 16.44 -3.10
CA SER A 54 -4.92 15.24 -3.61
C SER A 54 -4.37 13.94 -2.99
N LEU A 55 -4.12 13.94 -1.68
CA LEU A 55 -3.54 12.82 -0.94
C LEU A 55 -4.41 12.43 0.25
N SER A 56 -4.34 11.15 0.62
CA SER A 56 -4.89 10.66 1.88
C SER A 56 -3.88 9.75 2.57
N PHE A 57 -3.86 9.81 3.89
CA PHE A 57 -3.02 8.96 4.72
C PHE A 57 -3.85 8.30 5.81
N ALA A 58 -3.63 7.01 6.00
CA ALA A 58 -4.25 6.22 7.04
C ALA A 58 -3.21 5.84 8.10
N TYR A 59 -3.53 6.05 9.36
CA TYR A 59 -2.76 5.57 10.50
C TYR A 59 -3.46 4.39 11.13
N ASP A 60 -2.79 3.27 11.22
CA ASP A 60 -3.26 2.10 11.96
C ASP A 60 -2.77 2.18 13.40
N ALA A 61 -3.72 2.23 14.34
CA ALA A 61 -3.43 2.36 15.75
C ALA A 61 -2.83 1.07 16.37
N GLN A 62 -3.02 -0.09 15.73
CA GLN A 62 -2.48 -1.36 16.17
C GLN A 62 -1.00 -1.51 15.81
N THR A 63 -0.69 -1.32 14.52
CA THR A 63 0.69 -1.44 14.02
C THR A 63 1.51 -0.16 14.23
N LYS A 64 0.85 0.97 14.54
CA LYS A 64 1.44 2.31 14.68
C LYS A 64 2.13 2.80 13.41
N GLN A 65 1.63 2.37 12.25
CA GLN A 65 2.18 2.72 10.95
C GLN A 65 1.26 3.63 10.17
N TRP A 66 1.87 4.45 9.30
CA TRP A 66 1.17 5.27 8.34
C TRP A 66 1.23 4.64 6.96
N PHE A 67 0.11 4.66 6.28
CA PHE A 67 -0.05 4.19 4.89
C PHE A 67 -0.60 5.34 4.05
N GLN A 68 -0.21 5.40 2.79
CA GLN A 68 -0.91 6.23 1.82
C GLN A 68 -2.10 5.42 1.30
N TRP A 69 -3.29 5.99 1.45
CA TRP A 69 -4.51 5.49 0.84
C TRP A 69 -4.94 6.41 -0.28
N GLY A 70 -5.78 5.91 -1.19
CA GLY A 70 -6.33 6.73 -2.24
C GLY A 70 -7.27 5.96 -3.14
N THR A 71 -8.13 6.69 -3.82
CA THR A 71 -8.98 6.17 -4.89
C THR A 71 -8.20 6.25 -6.20
N GLN A 72 -8.30 5.22 -7.02
CA GLN A 72 -7.68 5.15 -8.33
C GLN A 72 -8.74 5.16 -9.43
N THR A 73 -8.46 5.83 -10.54
CA THR A 73 -9.33 5.81 -11.71
C THR A 73 -9.16 4.56 -12.56
N THR A 74 -7.99 3.94 -12.50
CA THR A 74 -7.66 2.65 -13.10
C THR A 74 -6.68 1.91 -12.20
N ALA A 75 -6.57 0.58 -12.33
CA ALA A 75 -5.68 -0.25 -11.53
C ALA A 75 -4.18 0.13 -11.59
N GLN A 76 -3.75 0.93 -12.56
CA GLN A 76 -2.37 1.39 -12.75
C GLN A 76 -2.20 2.90 -12.52
N ALA A 77 -3.29 3.64 -12.31
CA ALA A 77 -3.21 5.07 -12.05
C ALA A 77 -2.56 5.36 -10.69
N GLU A 78 -1.94 6.53 -10.57
CA GLU A 78 -1.50 7.02 -9.27
C GLU A 78 -2.72 7.28 -8.37
N PRO A 79 -2.65 6.91 -7.08
CA PRO A 79 -3.74 7.14 -6.16
C PRO A 79 -3.95 8.63 -5.95
N GLN A 80 -5.20 9.04 -6.00
CA GLN A 80 -5.64 10.39 -5.65
C GLN A 80 -6.25 10.38 -4.24
N ILE A 81 -6.73 11.52 -3.78
CA ILE A 81 -7.43 11.61 -2.50
C ILE A 81 -8.51 10.53 -2.39
N TRP A 82 -8.58 9.87 -1.25
CA TRP A 82 -9.62 8.88 -0.99
C TRP A 82 -10.99 9.55 -0.97
N GLN A 83 -11.93 8.99 -1.71
CA GLN A 83 -13.24 9.61 -1.91
C GLN A 83 -14.13 9.66 -0.68
N SER A 84 -13.79 8.95 0.41
CA SER A 84 -14.59 8.95 1.63
C SER A 84 -14.19 10.09 2.56
N GLY A 85 -15.13 10.97 2.85
CA GLY A 85 -14.96 12.10 3.77
C GLY A 85 -15.56 11.88 5.16
N THR A 86 -16.47 10.92 5.29
CA THR A 86 -17.15 10.58 6.54
C THR A 86 -17.33 9.06 6.65
N CYS A 87 -17.46 8.55 7.86
CA CYS A 87 -17.82 7.14 8.08
C CYS A 87 -18.80 7.01 9.25
N SER A 88 -19.63 5.98 9.20
CA SER A 88 -20.57 5.63 10.27
C SER A 88 -20.76 4.12 10.32
N GLY A 89 -20.67 3.54 11.51
CA GLY A 89 -21.05 2.14 11.75
C GLY A 89 -22.55 2.04 12.03
N GLN A 90 -23.22 1.07 11.41
CA GLN A 90 -24.59 0.71 11.71
C GLN A 90 -24.73 -0.81 11.76
N GLY A 91 -24.89 -1.37 12.96
CA GLY A 91 -24.79 -2.81 13.18
C GLY A 91 -23.39 -3.30 12.83
N ASP A 92 -23.33 -4.36 12.01
CA ASP A 92 -22.06 -4.92 11.52
C ASP A 92 -21.57 -4.24 10.22
N ALA A 93 -22.31 -3.26 9.70
CA ALA A 93 -21.97 -2.57 8.47
C ALA A 93 -21.24 -1.25 8.74
N LEU A 94 -20.15 -1.02 8.02
CA LEU A 94 -19.41 0.23 8.02
C LEU A 94 -19.67 0.99 6.72
N TRP A 95 -20.31 2.14 6.84
CA TRP A 95 -20.65 3.00 5.70
C TRP A 95 -19.69 4.19 5.62
N ALA A 96 -19.30 4.52 4.43
CA ALA A 96 -18.49 5.69 4.14
C ALA A 96 -19.21 6.61 3.14
N GLY A 97 -19.27 7.89 3.44
CA GLY A 97 -19.87 8.91 2.58
C GLY A 97 -18.83 9.58 1.71
N SER A 98 -19.13 9.69 0.41
CA SER A 98 -18.32 10.48 -0.52
C SER A 98 -18.34 11.96 -0.13
N TRP A 99 -17.18 12.62 -0.26
CA TRP A 99 -17.08 14.06 0.02
C TRP A 99 -17.47 14.95 -1.18
N ASN A 100 -17.58 14.38 -2.39
CA ASN A 100 -17.73 15.15 -3.62
C ASN A 100 -19.05 14.90 -4.38
N ASP A 101 -19.72 13.77 -4.22
CA ASP A 101 -20.87 13.40 -5.07
C ASP A 101 -22.06 12.76 -4.33
N GLY A 102 -22.04 12.70 -3.00
CA GLY A 102 -23.14 12.21 -2.17
C GLY A 102 -23.38 10.70 -2.23
N ARG A 103 -22.48 9.91 -2.84
CA ARG A 103 -22.56 8.45 -2.83
C ARG A 103 -22.25 7.89 -1.44
N LEU A 104 -22.82 6.73 -1.15
CA LEU A 104 -22.50 5.93 0.02
C LEU A 104 -21.83 4.65 -0.42
N PHE A 105 -20.71 4.32 0.26
CA PHE A 105 -19.95 3.10 0.05
C PHE A 105 -20.06 2.20 1.27
N LEU A 106 -20.15 0.91 1.04
CA LEU A 106 -19.99 -0.09 2.09
C LEU A 106 -18.49 -0.47 2.12
N ILE A 107 -17.86 -0.27 3.28
CA ILE A 107 -16.50 -0.77 3.51
C ILE A 107 -16.62 -2.23 3.94
N ASP A 108 -16.11 -3.12 3.10
CA ASP A 108 -16.16 -4.57 3.29
C ASP A 108 -14.76 -5.16 3.05
N GLU A 109 -14.27 -5.90 4.04
CA GLU A 109 -12.94 -6.54 4.03
C GLU A 109 -12.78 -7.59 2.92
N THR A 110 -13.88 -8.17 2.45
CA THR A 110 -13.89 -9.16 1.39
C THR A 110 -13.82 -8.54 -0.01
N ASN A 111 -14.02 -7.23 -0.10
CA ASN A 111 -14.01 -6.49 -1.35
C ASN A 111 -12.62 -5.90 -1.62
N HIS A 112 -11.98 -6.35 -2.68
CA HIS A 112 -10.65 -5.89 -3.11
C HIS A 112 -10.71 -4.86 -4.24
N SER A 113 -11.83 -4.14 -4.35
CA SER A 113 -12.02 -3.04 -5.32
C SER A 113 -12.58 -1.79 -4.65
N ASP A 114 -12.19 -0.62 -5.12
CA ASP A 114 -12.73 0.67 -4.75
C ASP A 114 -13.57 1.21 -5.92
N ASP A 115 -14.88 1.31 -5.74
CA ASP A 115 -15.84 1.72 -6.78
C ASP A 115 -15.70 0.94 -8.10
N GLY A 116 -15.47 -0.39 -7.99
CA GLY A 116 -15.29 -1.29 -9.14
C GLY A 116 -13.88 -1.31 -9.74
N VAL A 117 -12.97 -0.46 -9.28
CA VAL A 117 -11.56 -0.47 -9.68
C VAL A 117 -10.75 -1.32 -8.69
N PRO A 118 -9.99 -2.34 -9.14
CA PRO A 118 -9.15 -3.14 -8.24
C PRO A 118 -8.19 -2.26 -7.44
N ILE A 119 -8.13 -2.48 -6.13
CA ILE A 119 -7.22 -1.74 -5.24
C ILE A 119 -5.78 -2.16 -5.53
N ARG A 120 -4.94 -1.18 -5.91
CA ARG A 120 -3.51 -1.41 -6.10
C ARG A 120 -2.79 -1.30 -4.76
N VAL A 121 -2.19 -2.38 -4.33
CA VAL A 121 -1.31 -2.41 -3.16
C VAL A 121 0.12 -2.27 -3.62
N VAL A 122 0.84 -1.28 -3.09
CA VAL A 122 2.27 -1.07 -3.37
C VAL A 122 3.05 -1.18 -2.07
N ILE A 123 4.05 -2.04 -2.06
CA ILE A 123 4.91 -2.29 -0.90
C ILE A 123 6.36 -2.02 -1.31
N ALA A 124 6.98 -1.02 -0.68
CA ALA A 124 8.40 -0.76 -0.82
C ALA A 124 9.16 -1.54 0.26
N GLY A 125 10.17 -2.29 -0.16
CA GLY A 125 11.09 -2.99 0.73
C GLY A 125 12.15 -2.04 1.28
N ALA A 126 12.83 -2.49 2.35
CA ALA A 126 14.03 -1.81 2.82
C ALA A 126 15.12 -1.85 1.76
N ARG A 127 16.00 -0.83 1.77
CA ARG A 127 17.16 -0.81 0.90
C ARG A 127 18.07 -1.98 1.22
N TRP A 128 18.35 -2.80 0.23
CA TRP A 128 19.36 -3.85 0.32
C TRP A 128 20.75 -3.24 0.18
N ILE A 129 21.51 -3.28 1.25
CA ILE A 129 22.88 -2.73 1.31
C ILE A 129 23.83 -3.86 1.70
N GLU A 130 24.81 -4.13 0.84
CA GLU A 130 25.90 -5.05 1.10
C GLU A 130 27.23 -4.30 1.13
N GLU A 131 28.21 -4.81 1.89
CA GLU A 131 29.59 -4.33 1.82
C GLU A 131 30.23 -4.86 0.53
N GLY A 132 30.25 -3.99 -0.50
CA GLY A 132 30.83 -4.33 -1.80
C GLY A 132 29.83 -4.46 -2.93
N VAL A 133 30.11 -5.39 -3.85
CA VAL A 133 29.26 -5.68 -5.02
C VAL A 133 28.70 -7.08 -4.89
N GLU A 134 27.37 -7.20 -4.84
CA GLU A 134 26.68 -8.48 -4.82
C GLU A 134 25.98 -8.76 -6.14
N ARG A 135 26.03 -10.01 -6.61
CA ARG A 135 25.26 -10.47 -7.75
C ARG A 135 23.89 -10.94 -7.30
N ALA A 136 22.84 -10.22 -7.70
CA ALA A 136 21.47 -10.64 -7.50
C ALA A 136 21.05 -11.59 -8.64
N ASN A 137 21.23 -12.89 -8.42
CA ASN A 137 20.84 -13.91 -9.41
C ASN A 137 19.35 -14.18 -9.40
N ASN A 138 18.74 -14.15 -8.23
CA ASN A 138 17.35 -14.48 -8.01
C ASN A 138 16.79 -13.67 -6.84
N LEU A 139 15.58 -13.15 -7.01
CA LEU A 139 14.74 -12.58 -5.95
C LEU A 139 13.49 -13.46 -5.86
N ALA A 140 13.20 -13.99 -4.71
CA ALA A 140 12.01 -14.78 -4.45
C ALA A 140 11.15 -14.14 -3.37
N ILE A 141 9.83 -14.12 -3.58
CA ILE A 141 8.87 -13.65 -2.58
C ILE A 141 8.20 -14.84 -1.92
N GLN A 142 8.16 -14.80 -0.59
CA GLN A 142 7.33 -15.67 0.22
C GLN A 142 6.03 -14.93 0.54
N MET A 143 4.91 -15.58 0.27
CA MET A 143 3.57 -15.05 0.46
C MET A 143 2.59 -16.19 0.77
N VAL A 144 1.40 -15.84 1.25
CA VAL A 144 0.27 -16.77 1.25
C VAL A 144 -0.05 -17.15 -0.21
N ARG A 145 -0.19 -18.43 -0.48
CA ARG A 145 -0.26 -18.98 -1.85
C ARG A 145 -1.67 -19.42 -2.19
N GLY A 146 -1.93 -19.52 -3.50
CA GLY A 146 -3.22 -20.02 -4.00
C GLY A 146 -4.34 -19.01 -3.84
N VAL A 147 -4.01 -17.71 -3.88
CA VAL A 147 -4.93 -16.58 -3.70
C VAL A 147 -5.80 -16.28 -4.91
N ALA A 148 -5.57 -16.97 -6.04
CA ALA A 148 -6.41 -16.84 -7.24
C ALA A 148 -7.89 -17.13 -6.90
N THR A 149 -8.77 -16.43 -7.59
CA THR A 149 -10.23 -16.61 -7.50
C THR A 149 -10.79 -17.05 -8.84
N SER A 150 -12.07 -17.45 -8.88
CA SER A 150 -12.73 -17.75 -10.16
C SER A 150 -12.83 -16.55 -11.10
N VAL A 151 -12.79 -15.34 -10.55
CA VAL A 151 -12.82 -14.07 -11.30
C VAL A 151 -11.42 -13.67 -11.76
N VAL A 152 -10.40 -13.95 -10.94
CA VAL A 152 -8.98 -13.67 -11.23
C VAL A 152 -8.21 -14.99 -11.14
N PRO A 153 -8.20 -15.80 -12.20
CA PRO A 153 -7.60 -17.14 -12.17
C PRO A 153 -6.07 -17.16 -12.16
N ASP A 154 -5.45 -16.14 -12.74
CA ASP A 154 -3.99 -15.99 -12.87
C ASP A 154 -3.53 -14.62 -12.35
N PRO A 155 -3.61 -14.34 -11.03
CA PRO A 155 -3.21 -13.06 -10.48
C PRO A 155 -1.71 -12.82 -10.63
N LEU A 156 -1.34 -11.54 -10.83
CA LEU A 156 0.03 -11.12 -11.09
C LEU A 156 0.54 -10.22 -9.97
N ILE A 157 1.83 -10.34 -9.69
CA ILE A 157 2.60 -9.39 -8.91
C ILE A 157 3.60 -8.70 -9.81
N GLN A 158 3.77 -7.41 -9.64
CA GLN A 158 4.76 -6.60 -10.33
C GLN A 158 5.92 -6.28 -9.40
N MET A 159 7.11 -6.16 -9.94
CA MET A 159 8.32 -5.76 -9.22
C MET A 159 9.09 -4.75 -10.04
N ARG A 160 9.64 -3.74 -9.39
CA ARG A 160 10.63 -2.81 -9.91
C ARG A 160 11.69 -2.53 -8.85
N TRP A 161 12.79 -1.91 -9.24
CA TRP A 161 13.82 -1.51 -8.29
C TRP A 161 14.39 -0.14 -8.63
N SER A 162 14.97 0.48 -7.60
CA SER A 162 15.74 1.71 -7.67
C SER A 162 17.14 1.49 -7.13
N GLU A 163 18.14 2.14 -7.74
CA GLU A 163 19.53 2.13 -7.30
C GLU A 163 19.99 3.48 -6.72
N ASP A 164 19.09 4.46 -6.69
CA ASP A 164 19.38 5.85 -6.31
C ASP A 164 18.51 6.37 -5.15
N GLY A 165 17.95 5.43 -4.37
CA GLY A 165 17.12 5.77 -3.21
C GLY A 165 15.71 6.23 -3.58
N GLY A 166 15.11 5.60 -4.56
CA GLY A 166 13.74 5.85 -4.96
C GLY A 166 13.55 7.05 -5.89
N ARG A 167 14.63 7.65 -6.41
CA ARG A 167 14.53 8.80 -7.33
C ARG A 167 14.18 8.38 -8.74
N THR A 168 14.81 7.28 -9.20
CA THR A 168 14.47 6.65 -10.48
C THR A 168 14.18 5.18 -10.29
N TRP A 169 13.22 4.67 -11.06
CA TRP A 169 12.76 3.29 -10.98
C TRP A 169 12.88 2.61 -12.34
N THR A 170 13.21 1.32 -12.32
CA THR A 170 13.11 0.50 -13.52
C THR A 170 11.66 0.32 -13.95
N THR A 171 11.44 -0.19 -15.16
CA THR A 171 10.11 -0.62 -15.59
C THR A 171 9.62 -1.79 -14.74
N TRP A 172 8.29 -1.86 -14.54
CA TRP A 172 7.65 -2.97 -13.86
C TRP A 172 7.86 -4.29 -14.60
N THR A 173 8.29 -5.31 -13.88
CA THR A 173 8.38 -6.69 -14.36
C THR A 173 7.35 -7.55 -13.65
N GLN A 174 6.69 -8.44 -14.37
CA GLN A 174 5.60 -9.25 -13.84
C GLN A 174 6.10 -10.62 -13.35
N GLY A 175 5.46 -11.12 -12.30
CA GLY A 175 5.57 -12.47 -11.80
C GLY A 175 4.17 -13.04 -11.52
N ALA A 176 3.96 -14.33 -11.68
CA ALA A 176 2.68 -14.95 -11.37
C ALA A 176 2.56 -15.21 -9.87
N LEU A 177 1.37 -14.99 -9.31
CA LEU A 177 1.03 -15.32 -7.91
C LEU A 177 0.59 -16.80 -7.75
N GLY A 178 0.30 -17.46 -8.86
CA GLY A 178 -0.12 -18.86 -8.91
C GLY A 178 -1.65 -19.03 -8.90
N GLN A 179 -2.09 -20.10 -9.56
CA GLN A 179 -3.51 -20.45 -9.69
C GLN A 179 -4.08 -21.03 -8.41
N ILE A 180 -5.41 -21.16 -8.33
CA ILE A 180 -6.10 -21.87 -7.25
C ILE A 180 -5.48 -23.27 -7.06
N GLY A 181 -5.10 -23.60 -5.82
CA GLY A 181 -4.43 -24.86 -5.50
C GLY A 181 -2.92 -24.90 -5.80
N GLY A 182 -2.35 -23.83 -6.35
CA GLY A 182 -0.93 -23.70 -6.66
C GLY A 182 -0.05 -23.42 -5.44
N TYR A 183 -0.21 -24.17 -4.35
CA TYR A 183 0.49 -23.94 -3.07
C TYR A 183 2.02 -24.08 -3.12
N ARG A 184 2.59 -24.59 -4.20
CA ARG A 184 4.04 -24.72 -4.38
C ARG A 184 4.64 -23.58 -5.22
N TRP A 185 3.80 -22.72 -5.79
CA TRP A 185 4.25 -21.63 -6.64
C TRP A 185 4.96 -20.55 -5.81
N LYS A 186 6.03 -19.97 -6.37
CA LYS A 186 6.73 -18.83 -5.79
C LYS A 186 6.92 -17.78 -6.88
N ALA A 187 6.53 -16.56 -6.61
CA ALA A 187 6.92 -15.47 -7.47
C ALA A 187 8.42 -15.26 -7.36
N SER A 188 9.12 -15.31 -8.49
CA SER A 188 10.57 -15.11 -8.51
C SER A 188 11.00 -14.42 -9.80
N TRP A 189 12.04 -13.60 -9.67
CA TRP A 189 12.70 -12.92 -10.78
C TRP A 189 14.15 -13.30 -10.81
N HIS A 190 14.69 -13.49 -12.01
CA HIS A 190 16.05 -13.95 -12.24
C HIS A 190 16.88 -12.90 -12.96
N SER A 191 18.21 -13.02 -12.86
CA SER A 191 19.17 -12.20 -13.63
C SER A 191 19.05 -10.70 -13.35
N LEU A 192 18.91 -10.34 -12.08
CA LEU A 192 18.70 -8.94 -11.64
C LEU A 192 19.99 -8.09 -11.66
N GLY A 193 21.13 -8.66 -12.10
CA GLY A 193 22.38 -7.94 -12.26
C GLY A 193 23.19 -7.79 -10.96
N LEU A 194 24.01 -6.75 -10.91
CA LEU A 194 24.89 -6.46 -9.76
C LEU A 194 24.26 -5.36 -8.91
N ILE A 195 24.19 -5.59 -7.61
CA ILE A 195 23.86 -4.57 -6.61
C ILE A 195 25.17 -3.91 -6.19
N LYS A 196 25.22 -2.58 -6.28
CA LYS A 196 26.38 -1.75 -5.91
C LYS A 196 25.95 -0.73 -4.87
N GLN A 197 26.91 -0.12 -4.18
CA GLN A 197 26.65 1.03 -3.33
C GLN A 197 25.95 2.16 -4.12
N PRO A 198 24.95 2.86 -3.55
CA PRO A 198 24.48 2.84 -2.16
C PRO A 198 23.45 1.75 -1.83
N GLY A 199 23.25 0.75 -2.66
CA GLY A 199 22.31 -0.34 -2.49
C GLY A 199 21.11 -0.25 -3.43
N ARG A 200 20.22 -1.24 -3.36
CA ARG A 200 19.04 -1.37 -4.21
C ARG A 200 17.78 -1.46 -3.35
N GLU A 201 16.76 -0.71 -3.71
CA GLU A 201 15.42 -0.78 -3.14
C GLU A 201 14.50 -1.51 -4.11
N PHE A 202 13.73 -2.46 -3.61
CA PHE A 202 12.72 -3.17 -4.38
C PHE A 202 11.33 -2.69 -4.01
N GLU A 203 10.48 -2.57 -5.00
CA GLU A 203 9.08 -2.23 -4.83
C GLU A 203 8.21 -3.28 -5.53
N PHE A 204 7.16 -3.71 -4.84
CA PHE A 204 6.22 -4.72 -5.32
C PHE A 204 4.84 -4.10 -5.41
N ALA A 205 4.09 -4.45 -6.45
CA ALA A 205 2.73 -3.98 -6.63
C ALA A 205 1.81 -5.12 -7.07
N ILE A 206 0.60 -5.11 -6.54
CA ILE A 206 -0.48 -6.02 -6.90
C ILE A 206 -1.67 -5.15 -7.24
N SER A 207 -2.22 -5.35 -8.43
CA SER A 207 -3.39 -4.60 -8.93
C SER A 207 -4.58 -5.51 -9.22
N ASP A 208 -4.46 -6.80 -8.95
CA ASP A 208 -5.55 -7.75 -9.09
C ASP A 208 -6.39 -7.81 -7.81
N ALA A 209 -7.71 -7.99 -7.97
CA ALA A 209 -8.66 -8.06 -6.85
C ALA A 209 -8.56 -9.41 -6.11
N VAL A 210 -7.45 -9.61 -5.41
CA VAL A 210 -7.16 -10.82 -4.61
C VAL A 210 -6.57 -10.45 -3.25
N ASN A 211 -6.87 -11.27 -2.25
CA ASN A 211 -6.26 -11.11 -0.93
C ASN A 211 -4.84 -11.64 -0.94
N VAL A 212 -3.86 -10.78 -0.71
CA VAL A 212 -2.44 -11.15 -0.72
C VAL A 212 -1.75 -10.69 0.56
N THR A 213 -1.08 -11.62 1.21
CA THR A 213 -0.19 -11.33 2.33
C THR A 213 1.25 -11.63 1.92
N LEU A 214 2.08 -10.59 1.82
CA LEU A 214 3.52 -10.70 1.59
C LEU A 214 4.23 -10.91 2.92
N GLU A 215 4.96 -12.01 3.07
CA GLU A 215 5.68 -12.36 4.29
C GLU A 215 7.13 -11.87 4.24
N SER A 216 7.82 -12.15 3.15
CA SER A 216 9.22 -11.77 2.97
C SER A 216 9.65 -11.75 1.50
N ALA A 217 10.71 -10.98 1.22
CA ALA A 217 11.46 -11.02 -0.02
C ALA A 217 12.91 -11.42 0.27
N THR A 218 13.45 -12.38 -0.49
CA THR A 218 14.79 -12.89 -0.28
C THR A 218 15.59 -12.86 -1.57
N ILE A 219 16.78 -12.25 -1.53
CA ILE A 219 17.74 -12.28 -2.63
C ILE A 219 18.60 -13.53 -2.50
N ASN A 220 18.86 -14.19 -3.63
CA ASN A 220 19.67 -15.41 -3.71
C ASN A 220 19.25 -16.49 -2.68
N PRO A 221 17.96 -16.86 -2.57
CA PRO A 221 17.56 -17.88 -1.61
C PRO A 221 18.31 -19.20 -1.86
N PRO A 222 18.61 -19.97 -0.81
CA PRO A 222 19.28 -21.24 -0.97
C PRO A 222 18.49 -22.17 -1.89
N ARG A 223 19.17 -22.87 -2.78
CA ARG A 223 18.54 -23.90 -3.64
C ARG A 223 18.09 -25.05 -2.73
N ARG A 224 16.82 -25.35 -2.76
CA ARG A 224 16.26 -26.55 -2.12
C ARG A 224 16.31 -27.72 -3.08
#